data_62d395597549cfb69facd9bdb31c4e22
#
_entry.id   62d395597549cfb69facd9bdb31c4e22
#
_cell.length_a   1.000
_cell.length_b   1.000
_cell.length_c   1.000
_cell.angle_alpha   90.00
_cell.angle_beta   90.00
_cell.angle_gamma   90.00
#
_symmetry.space_group_name_H-M   'P 1'
#
loop_
_entity.id
_entity.type
_entity.pdbx_description
1 polymer ?
#
loop_
_entity_poly.entity_id
_entity_poly.type
_entity_poly.pdbx_seq_one_letter_code
_entity_poly.pdbx_strand_id
1 'polypeptide(L)'
;MQVQPDSELDNYLTEISPENSGIWLLKYRYMFGLADFSSFYCGTHELFEPKLRFLPHVTMSNNHGCIISRSKIAKQMGYGMSQNAFELVKQMKKDGVIDYSSNYEYYQSMSNRGFNHVAQFCDIVERYSIDELFMLFKQWDQDALPALGREIVRSTTKGVGVEICLGLAPTKLLAKVANKMAKKSPDKSGVVVLQTDAQIRAALQDFPVEDLWGIGPAYAKFLSGWNIYTALDLAMQPEYWVKQNMTVQSQRLWYELRGVSCVPMEEIPPDKKHICTSRSFAKTIDDFDLILKAVSNHATSCAYKLRKDKLNCTAVVVFLQTDKFRTEQKQYNNDIVIKLDVYSNAARVIVSKALEGLRKIYRKGYAYKKTGVMVIDLIPESHQQTALLFEEKTHNMEVEAKLSKALDSINNRYGRNTVQLGAQGNDKQLQLNAPNLCPCYTTRIEDIMKISIG
;
A
#
# COMPACT_ATOMS: atom_id res chain seq x y z
N MET A 1 6.24 -15.92 -22.08
CA MET A 1 5.11 -15.58 -22.96
C MET A 1 4.90 -14.10 -22.78
N GLN A 2 5.38 -13.28 -23.70
CA GLN A 2 5.16 -11.83 -23.70
C GLN A 2 3.68 -11.62 -24.01
N VAL A 3 2.96 -11.04 -23.06
CA VAL A 3 1.61 -10.52 -23.32
C VAL A 3 1.82 -9.34 -24.27
N GLN A 4 1.39 -9.50 -25.52
CA GLN A 4 1.32 -8.39 -26.46
C GLN A 4 0.38 -7.32 -25.85
N PRO A 5 0.74 -6.03 -25.94
CA PRO A 5 -0.19 -4.96 -25.60
C PRO A 5 -1.43 -5.14 -26.49
N ASP A 6 -2.60 -5.04 -25.87
CA ASP A 6 -3.89 -5.18 -26.54
C ASP A 6 -3.93 -4.29 -27.78
N SER A 7 -3.92 -4.92 -28.97
CA SER A 7 -4.08 -4.24 -30.25
C SER A 7 -5.43 -3.49 -30.37
N GLU A 8 -6.37 -3.77 -29.46
CA GLU A 8 -7.62 -3.03 -29.31
C GLU A 8 -7.44 -1.64 -28.69
N LEU A 9 -6.44 -1.44 -27.81
CA LEU A 9 -6.18 -0.13 -27.19
C LEU A 9 -5.54 0.84 -28.21
N ASP A 10 -4.63 0.34 -29.05
CA ASP A 10 -4.02 1.14 -30.14
C ASP A 10 -5.04 1.49 -31.23
N ASN A 11 -5.99 0.62 -31.53
CA ASN A 11 -7.10 0.92 -32.44
C ASN A 11 -8.05 1.97 -31.86
N TYR A 12 -8.26 1.99 -30.52
CA TYR A 12 -9.10 2.99 -29.85
C TYR A 12 -8.48 4.39 -29.86
N LEU A 13 -7.15 4.49 -29.78
CA LEU A 13 -6.42 5.77 -29.84
C LEU A 13 -6.33 6.32 -31.27
N THR A 14 -6.43 5.47 -32.29
CA THR A 14 -6.41 5.87 -33.73
C THR A 14 -7.76 6.38 -34.22
N GLU A 15 -8.88 6.04 -33.58
CA GLU A 15 -10.20 6.56 -33.93
C GLU A 15 -10.51 7.96 -33.37
N ILE A 16 -9.65 8.51 -32.53
CA ILE A 16 -9.80 9.86 -31.97
C ILE A 16 -9.13 10.87 -32.89
N SER A 17 -9.88 11.36 -33.88
CA SER A 17 -9.44 12.49 -34.70
C SER A 17 -9.37 13.79 -33.89
N PRO A 18 -8.29 14.61 -34.03
CA PRO A 18 -8.10 15.85 -33.28
C PRO A 18 -9.13 16.95 -33.56
N GLU A 19 -9.93 16.80 -34.57
CA GLU A 19 -10.83 17.87 -35.10
C GLU A 19 -12.21 17.90 -34.45
N ASN A 20 -12.57 16.92 -33.63
CA ASN A 20 -13.85 16.90 -32.93
C ASN A 20 -13.75 17.52 -31.53
N SER A 21 -14.11 18.78 -31.42
CA SER A 21 -14.36 19.50 -30.14
C SER A 21 -15.48 18.89 -29.27
N GLY A 22 -15.97 17.70 -29.64
CA GLY A 22 -17.03 16.95 -28.97
C GLY A 22 -16.56 15.63 -28.30
N ILE A 23 -15.33 15.53 -27.79
CA ILE A 23 -14.70 14.32 -27.22
C ILE A 23 -15.46 13.71 -26.02
N TRP A 24 -16.51 14.37 -25.54
CA TRP A 24 -17.35 13.92 -24.43
C TRP A 24 -18.51 12.99 -24.86
N LEU A 25 -18.53 12.50 -26.10
CA LEU A 25 -19.65 11.75 -26.68
C LEU A 25 -19.40 10.24 -26.80
N LEU A 26 -18.29 9.71 -26.26
CA LEU A 26 -18.05 8.28 -26.26
C LEU A 26 -19.02 7.58 -25.32
N LYS A 27 -19.83 6.67 -25.87
CA LYS A 27 -20.65 5.74 -25.09
C LYS A 27 -19.69 4.82 -24.34
N TYR A 28 -19.54 5.02 -23.04
CA TYR A 28 -18.59 4.28 -22.22
C TYR A 28 -18.86 2.77 -22.30
N ARG A 29 -17.86 2.01 -22.76
CA ARG A 29 -17.97 0.56 -22.93
C ARG A 29 -17.98 -0.16 -21.58
N TYR A 30 -17.21 0.36 -20.63
CA TYR A 30 -17.04 -0.23 -19.30
C TYR A 30 -17.37 0.80 -18.21
N MET A 31 -17.73 0.27 -17.03
CA MET A 31 -17.85 1.08 -15.83
C MET A 31 -16.88 0.56 -14.77
N PHE A 32 -16.11 1.46 -14.19
CA PHE A 32 -15.22 1.17 -13.09
C PHE A 32 -15.87 1.57 -11.76
N GLY A 33 -15.66 0.73 -10.75
CA GLY A 33 -16.01 1.06 -9.37
C GLY A 33 -14.75 1.19 -8.52
N LEU A 34 -14.78 2.08 -7.52
CA LEU A 34 -13.85 2.03 -6.40
C LEU A 34 -14.65 1.85 -5.12
N ALA A 35 -14.50 0.68 -4.50
CA ALA A 35 -14.99 0.41 -3.15
C ALA A 35 -13.88 0.72 -2.15
N ASP A 36 -14.17 1.56 -1.14
CA ASP A 36 -13.23 2.04 -0.13
C ASP A 36 -13.86 1.91 1.26
N PHE A 37 -13.22 1.14 2.13
CA PHE A 37 -13.67 0.92 3.50
C PHE A 37 -13.35 2.13 4.38
N SER A 38 -14.38 2.83 4.81
CA SER A 38 -14.26 4.08 5.58
C SER A 38 -13.58 3.88 6.92
N SER A 39 -12.47 4.63 7.17
CA SER A 39 -11.71 4.50 8.43
C SER A 39 -11.37 3.06 8.78
N PHE A 40 -10.97 2.28 7.81
CA PHE A 40 -10.89 0.82 7.82
C PHE A 40 -10.37 0.24 9.14
N TYR A 41 -9.18 0.64 9.60
CA TYR A 41 -8.60 0.08 10.83
C TYR A 41 -9.46 0.36 12.06
N CYS A 42 -9.98 1.58 12.22
CA CYS A 42 -10.89 1.90 13.31
C CYS A 42 -12.23 1.14 13.18
N GLY A 43 -12.80 1.07 11.97
CA GLY A 43 -14.04 0.33 11.72
C GLY A 43 -13.93 -1.16 12.03
N THR A 44 -12.77 -1.77 11.80
CA THR A 44 -12.55 -3.18 12.19
C THR A 44 -12.54 -3.38 13.71
N HIS A 45 -12.01 -2.44 14.49
CA HIS A 45 -12.09 -2.49 15.97
C HIS A 45 -13.52 -2.36 16.45
N GLU A 46 -14.31 -1.43 15.87
CA GLU A 46 -15.73 -1.22 16.20
C GLU A 46 -16.59 -2.46 15.98
N LEU A 47 -16.17 -3.37 15.10
CA LEU A 47 -16.90 -4.61 14.83
C LEU A 47 -16.88 -5.56 16.04
N PHE A 48 -15.74 -5.70 16.71
CA PHE A 48 -15.58 -6.59 17.86
C PHE A 48 -15.72 -5.88 19.20
N GLU A 49 -15.59 -4.57 19.19
CA GLU A 49 -15.78 -3.70 20.36
C GLU A 49 -16.82 -2.61 20.04
N PRO A 50 -18.14 -2.93 19.97
CA PRO A 50 -19.18 -1.99 19.50
C PRO A 50 -19.26 -0.68 20.31
N LYS A 51 -18.79 -0.66 21.55
CA LYS A 51 -18.71 0.55 22.40
C LYS A 51 -17.84 1.65 21.76
N LEU A 52 -16.85 1.26 20.95
CA LEU A 52 -15.94 2.20 20.25
C LEU A 52 -16.66 3.11 19.27
N ARG A 53 -17.84 2.74 18.78
CA ARG A 53 -18.66 3.61 17.90
C ARG A 53 -19.04 4.93 18.58
N PHE A 54 -19.05 4.96 19.91
CA PHE A 54 -19.42 6.10 20.73
C PHE A 54 -18.23 6.76 21.43
N LEU A 55 -17.00 6.31 21.13
CA LEU A 55 -15.78 6.79 21.78
C LEU A 55 -14.77 7.26 20.73
N PRO A 56 -14.03 8.34 21.02
CA PRO A 56 -12.94 8.76 20.17
C PRO A 56 -11.80 7.74 20.21
N HIS A 57 -11.42 7.18 19.07
CA HIS A 57 -10.31 6.25 18.99
C HIS A 57 -9.54 6.39 17.68
N VAL A 58 -8.28 6.01 17.71
CA VAL A 58 -7.36 6.08 16.58
C VAL A 58 -6.54 4.80 16.48
N THR A 59 -6.05 4.50 15.29
CA THR A 59 -5.03 3.48 15.08
C THR A 59 -3.71 4.14 14.75
N MET A 60 -2.65 3.69 15.45
CA MET A 60 -1.30 4.20 15.35
C MET A 60 -0.47 3.35 14.39
N SER A 61 0.46 3.98 13.68
CA SER A 61 1.46 3.25 12.89
C SER A 61 2.43 2.48 13.79
N ASN A 62 3.25 1.63 13.17
CA ASN A 62 4.32 0.93 13.87
C ASN A 62 5.17 1.89 14.72
N ASN A 63 5.55 1.45 15.92
CA ASN A 63 6.26 2.24 16.93
C ASN A 63 5.51 3.51 17.37
N HIS A 64 4.20 3.56 17.22
CA HIS A 64 3.36 4.71 17.57
C HIS A 64 3.85 6.03 16.95
N GLY A 65 4.35 5.97 15.70
CA GLY A 65 4.96 7.13 15.04
C GLY A 65 3.95 8.19 14.59
N CYS A 66 2.79 7.78 14.06
CA CYS A 66 1.75 8.68 13.58
C CYS A 66 0.37 7.98 13.56
N ILE A 67 -0.68 8.78 13.46
CA ILE A 67 -2.05 8.31 13.28
C ILE A 67 -2.24 7.83 11.85
N ILE A 68 -2.73 6.60 11.66
CA ILE A 68 -3.02 5.99 10.35
C ILE A 68 -4.51 5.72 10.10
N SER A 69 -5.34 5.76 11.15
CA SER A 69 -6.80 5.71 11.03
C SER A 69 -7.44 6.41 12.22
N ARG A 70 -8.65 6.92 12.02
CA ARG A 70 -9.39 7.71 13.02
C ARG A 70 -10.87 7.35 12.98
N SER A 71 -11.50 7.20 14.14
CA SER A 71 -12.95 7.12 14.26
C SER A 71 -13.63 8.42 13.80
N LYS A 72 -14.94 8.37 13.55
CA LYS A 72 -15.74 9.56 13.21
C LYS A 72 -15.60 10.66 14.27
N ILE A 73 -15.66 10.27 15.55
CA ILE A 73 -15.54 11.19 16.69
C ILE A 73 -14.15 11.82 16.73
N ALA A 74 -13.08 11.02 16.60
CA ALA A 74 -11.71 11.54 16.59
C ALA A 74 -11.48 12.54 15.43
N LYS A 75 -12.11 12.30 14.24
CA LYS A 75 -12.08 13.26 13.12
C LYS A 75 -12.77 14.59 13.50
N GLN A 76 -13.93 14.53 14.15
CA GLN A 76 -14.67 15.71 14.59
C GLN A 76 -13.92 16.52 15.66
N MET A 77 -13.12 15.83 16.50
CA MET A 77 -12.23 16.47 17.49
C MET A 77 -10.98 17.09 16.87
N GLY A 78 -10.79 17.02 15.54
CA GLY A 78 -9.68 17.64 14.82
C GLY A 78 -8.39 16.82 14.74
N TYR A 79 -8.38 15.56 15.16
CA TYR A 79 -7.20 14.70 15.00
C TYR A 79 -6.94 14.45 13.51
N GLY A 80 -5.73 14.80 13.02
CA GLY A 80 -5.31 14.68 11.61
C GLY A 80 -4.64 13.34 11.30
N MET A 81 -4.62 12.95 10.02
CA MET A 81 -3.78 11.85 9.52
C MET A 81 -2.31 12.27 9.52
N SER A 82 -1.43 11.29 9.71
CA SER A 82 0.04 11.49 9.69
C SER A 82 0.58 12.48 10.73
N GLN A 83 -0.25 12.96 11.64
CA GLN A 83 0.21 13.78 12.76
C GLN A 83 1.17 12.99 13.64
N ASN A 84 2.23 13.66 14.10
CA ASN A 84 3.25 13.07 14.97
C ASN A 84 2.63 12.71 16.34
N ALA A 85 2.61 11.42 16.64
CA ALA A 85 2.02 10.91 17.88
C ALA A 85 2.71 11.44 19.13
N PHE A 86 4.03 11.69 19.08
CA PHE A 86 4.77 12.18 20.25
C PHE A 86 4.23 13.48 20.82
N GLU A 87 3.76 14.36 19.95
CA GLU A 87 3.17 15.65 20.33
C GLU A 87 1.74 15.48 20.80
N LEU A 88 1.03 14.50 20.25
CA LEU A 88 -0.40 14.29 20.48
C LEU A 88 -0.73 13.37 21.65
N VAL A 89 0.16 12.47 22.08
CA VAL A 89 -0.14 11.48 23.13
C VAL A 89 -0.66 12.12 24.40
N LYS A 90 -0.09 13.24 24.84
CA LYS A 90 -0.55 13.95 26.05
C LYS A 90 -1.97 14.51 25.85
N GLN A 91 -2.23 15.09 24.68
CA GLN A 91 -3.54 15.64 24.34
C GLN A 91 -4.57 14.52 24.19
N MET A 92 -4.25 13.43 23.50
CA MET A 92 -5.11 12.27 23.34
C MET A 92 -5.56 11.69 24.68
N LYS A 93 -4.62 11.55 25.65
CA LYS A 93 -4.93 11.11 27.01
C LYS A 93 -5.87 12.05 27.72
N LYS A 94 -5.67 13.37 27.58
CA LYS A 94 -6.53 14.39 28.19
C LYS A 94 -7.94 14.36 27.59
N ASP A 95 -8.05 14.15 26.29
CA ASP A 95 -9.29 14.11 25.55
C ASP A 95 -10.01 12.76 25.62
N GLY A 96 -9.43 11.76 26.30
CA GLY A 96 -10.00 10.42 26.41
C GLY A 96 -9.97 9.61 25.11
N VAL A 97 -9.04 9.94 24.19
CA VAL A 97 -8.89 9.22 22.91
C VAL A 97 -8.17 7.90 23.15
N ILE A 98 -8.80 6.82 22.75
CA ILE A 98 -8.24 5.47 22.83
C ILE A 98 -7.31 5.25 21.63
N ASP A 99 -6.09 4.78 21.85
CA ASP A 99 -5.13 4.47 20.80
C ASP A 99 -4.88 2.96 20.69
N TYR A 100 -4.99 2.44 19.47
CA TYR A 100 -4.63 1.07 19.11
C TYR A 100 -3.32 1.02 18.35
N SER A 101 -2.48 0.06 18.67
CA SER A 101 -1.35 -0.30 17.81
C SER A 101 -1.84 -1.05 16.56
N SER A 102 -1.19 -0.83 15.42
CA SER A 102 -1.57 -1.50 14.17
C SER A 102 -1.39 -3.03 14.25
N ASN A 103 -2.45 -3.77 13.95
CA ASN A 103 -2.47 -5.24 13.87
C ASN A 103 -2.72 -5.68 12.42
N TYR A 104 -1.66 -5.68 11.59
CA TYR A 104 -1.80 -5.94 10.16
C TYR A 104 -2.25 -7.37 9.83
N GLU A 105 -2.01 -8.35 10.71
CA GLU A 105 -2.51 -9.73 10.53
C GLU A 105 -4.05 -9.74 10.57
N TYR A 106 -4.61 -9.11 11.58
CA TYR A 106 -6.05 -8.93 11.73
C TYR A 106 -6.64 -8.11 10.58
N TYR A 107 -6.03 -6.97 10.24
CA TYR A 107 -6.53 -6.10 9.16
C TYR A 107 -6.51 -6.80 7.81
N GLN A 108 -5.48 -7.61 7.52
CA GLN A 108 -5.43 -8.37 6.28
C GLN A 108 -6.57 -9.40 6.19
N SER A 109 -6.90 -10.06 7.29
CA SER A 109 -8.04 -10.99 7.36
C SER A 109 -9.36 -10.27 7.07
N MET A 110 -9.58 -9.11 7.70
CA MET A 110 -10.78 -8.30 7.48
C MET A 110 -10.86 -7.73 6.05
N SER A 111 -9.73 -7.28 5.49
CA SER A 111 -9.61 -6.86 4.10
C SER A 111 -10.01 -7.99 3.13
N ASN A 112 -9.47 -9.20 3.32
CA ASN A 112 -9.81 -10.35 2.50
C ASN A 112 -11.32 -10.67 2.56
N ARG A 113 -11.92 -10.62 3.75
CA ARG A 113 -13.36 -10.82 3.93
C ARG A 113 -14.16 -9.78 3.16
N GLY A 114 -13.80 -8.50 3.28
CA GLY A 114 -14.45 -7.41 2.58
C GLY A 114 -14.36 -7.53 1.07
N PHE A 115 -13.17 -7.78 0.56
CA PHE A 115 -12.92 -7.89 -0.88
C PHE A 115 -13.60 -9.10 -1.51
N ASN A 116 -13.62 -10.24 -0.81
CA ASN A 116 -14.35 -11.42 -1.28
C ASN A 116 -15.86 -11.18 -1.32
N HIS A 117 -16.39 -10.35 -0.42
CA HIS A 117 -17.81 -9.98 -0.46
C HIS A 117 -18.12 -9.05 -1.64
N VAL A 118 -17.30 -8.01 -1.84
CA VAL A 118 -17.48 -7.04 -2.95
C VAL A 118 -17.28 -7.70 -4.31
N ALA A 119 -16.37 -8.66 -4.43
CA ALA A 119 -16.10 -9.38 -5.69
C ALA A 119 -17.30 -10.15 -6.26
N GLN A 120 -18.36 -10.37 -5.48
CA GLN A 120 -19.58 -11.06 -5.95
C GLN A 120 -20.47 -10.19 -6.85
N PHE A 121 -20.19 -8.88 -6.92
CA PHE A 121 -21.06 -7.91 -7.60
C PHE A 121 -20.51 -7.40 -8.94
N CYS A 122 -19.34 -7.84 -9.37
CA CYS A 122 -18.69 -7.34 -10.58
C CYS A 122 -17.92 -8.44 -11.31
N ASP A 123 -17.54 -8.17 -12.56
CA ASP A 123 -16.85 -9.15 -13.41
C ASP A 123 -15.40 -9.35 -13.03
N ILE A 124 -14.70 -8.26 -12.72
CA ILE A 124 -13.27 -8.26 -12.41
C ILE A 124 -13.01 -7.36 -11.19
N VAL A 125 -12.07 -7.78 -10.35
CA VAL A 125 -11.59 -7.01 -9.18
C VAL A 125 -10.08 -6.86 -9.21
N GLU A 126 -9.62 -5.70 -8.74
CA GLU A 126 -8.21 -5.41 -8.50
C GLU A 126 -8.03 -4.89 -7.09
N ARG A 127 -7.18 -5.55 -6.31
CA ARG A 127 -6.81 -5.11 -4.96
C ARG A 127 -5.80 -3.99 -5.05
N TYR A 128 -6.25 -2.76 -4.85
CA TYR A 128 -5.40 -1.58 -4.93
C TYR A 128 -4.64 -1.30 -3.62
N SER A 129 -5.31 -1.42 -2.48
CA SER A 129 -4.71 -1.30 -1.14
C SER A 129 -5.32 -2.30 -0.16
N ILE A 130 -5.09 -2.13 1.14
CA ILE A 130 -5.72 -2.96 2.18
C ILE A 130 -7.21 -2.62 2.38
N ASP A 131 -7.64 -1.44 1.96
CA ASP A 131 -8.97 -0.88 2.17
C ASP A 131 -9.65 -0.38 0.88
N GLU A 132 -8.94 -0.41 -0.26
CA GLU A 132 -9.47 0.00 -1.56
C GLU A 132 -9.42 -1.15 -2.58
N LEU A 133 -10.53 -1.34 -3.29
CA LEU A 133 -10.70 -2.35 -4.34
C LEU A 133 -11.29 -1.69 -5.58
N PHE A 134 -10.61 -1.83 -6.74
CA PHE A 134 -11.24 -1.51 -8.01
C PHE A 134 -12.11 -2.66 -8.49
N MET A 135 -13.22 -2.29 -9.13
CA MET A 135 -14.23 -3.17 -9.71
C MET A 135 -14.38 -2.80 -11.19
N LEU A 136 -14.62 -3.78 -12.04
CA LEU A 136 -14.96 -3.57 -13.44
C LEU A 136 -16.29 -4.24 -13.75
N PHE A 137 -17.18 -3.48 -14.37
CA PHE A 137 -18.45 -3.93 -14.90
C PHE A 137 -18.37 -3.90 -16.45
N LYS A 138 -18.33 -5.08 -17.07
CA LYS A 138 -18.27 -5.22 -18.54
C LYS A 138 -19.62 -4.94 -19.18
N GLN A 139 -20.69 -5.29 -18.48
CA GLN A 139 -22.06 -5.00 -18.86
C GLN A 139 -22.73 -4.22 -17.72
N TRP A 140 -23.35 -3.12 -18.05
CA TRP A 140 -24.03 -2.26 -17.09
C TRP A 140 -25.20 -1.53 -17.74
N ASP A 141 -26.18 -1.20 -16.95
CA ASP A 141 -27.38 -0.45 -17.34
C ASP A 141 -27.35 0.91 -16.62
N GLN A 142 -27.60 1.99 -17.38
CA GLN A 142 -27.51 3.35 -16.87
C GLN A 142 -28.51 3.61 -15.74
N ASP A 143 -29.73 3.07 -15.87
CA ASP A 143 -30.80 3.32 -14.90
C ASP A 143 -30.66 2.41 -13.68
N ALA A 144 -30.15 1.18 -13.86
CA ALA A 144 -29.94 0.21 -12.80
C ALA A 144 -28.66 0.46 -11.96
N LEU A 145 -27.63 1.09 -12.52
CA LEU A 145 -26.33 1.23 -11.88
C LEU A 145 -26.36 1.95 -10.53
N PRO A 146 -27.13 3.05 -10.32
CA PRO A 146 -27.24 3.67 -9.01
C PRO A 146 -27.89 2.77 -7.94
N ALA A 147 -28.86 1.95 -8.34
CA ALA A 147 -29.50 0.99 -7.42
C ALA A 147 -28.54 -0.14 -7.06
N LEU A 148 -27.80 -0.68 -8.02
CA LEU A 148 -26.74 -1.66 -7.80
C LEU A 148 -25.68 -1.12 -6.85
N GLY A 149 -25.21 0.12 -7.05
CA GLY A 149 -24.25 0.75 -6.16
C GLY A 149 -24.72 0.81 -4.71
N ARG A 150 -25.97 1.23 -4.48
CA ARG A 150 -26.58 1.22 -3.14
C ARG A 150 -26.68 -0.18 -2.53
N GLU A 151 -27.02 -1.18 -3.34
CA GLU A 151 -27.10 -2.58 -2.90
C GLU A 151 -25.70 -3.09 -2.49
N ILE A 152 -24.66 -2.81 -3.27
CA ILE A 152 -23.26 -3.18 -2.93
C ILE A 152 -22.86 -2.58 -1.58
N VAL A 153 -23.10 -1.27 -1.38
CA VAL A 153 -22.76 -0.59 -0.12
C VAL A 153 -23.56 -1.18 1.05
N ARG A 154 -24.85 -1.34 0.90
CA ARG A 154 -25.74 -1.90 1.93
C ARG A 154 -25.35 -3.34 2.31
N SER A 155 -25.20 -4.20 1.30
CA SER A 155 -24.89 -5.62 1.47
C SER A 155 -23.52 -5.79 2.11
N THR A 156 -22.50 -5.04 1.63
CA THR A 156 -21.13 -5.12 2.15
C THR A 156 -21.06 -4.60 3.58
N THR A 157 -21.65 -3.44 3.87
CA THR A 157 -21.68 -2.89 5.24
C THR A 157 -22.34 -3.87 6.21
N LYS A 158 -23.45 -4.49 5.81
CA LYS A 158 -24.16 -5.49 6.64
C LYS A 158 -23.35 -6.79 6.79
N GLY A 159 -22.80 -7.31 5.69
CA GLY A 159 -22.13 -8.63 5.66
C GLY A 159 -20.72 -8.62 6.24
N VAL A 160 -20.00 -7.49 6.14
CA VAL A 160 -18.62 -7.32 6.64
C VAL A 160 -18.60 -6.62 7.99
N GLY A 161 -19.55 -5.71 8.24
CA GLY A 161 -19.66 -4.92 9.46
C GLY A 161 -18.82 -3.65 9.48
N VAL A 162 -18.15 -3.32 8.37
CA VAL A 162 -17.39 -2.08 8.17
C VAL A 162 -18.05 -1.27 7.06
N GLU A 163 -18.22 0.04 7.30
CA GLU A 163 -18.81 0.94 6.31
C GLU A 163 -17.91 1.07 5.07
N ILE A 164 -18.54 1.05 3.88
CA ILE A 164 -17.85 1.34 2.63
C ILE A 164 -18.46 2.54 1.91
N CYS A 165 -17.65 3.18 1.07
CA CYS A 165 -18.13 4.12 0.05
C CYS A 165 -17.77 3.57 -1.34
N LEU A 166 -18.65 3.82 -2.31
CA LEU A 166 -18.50 3.35 -3.68
C LEU A 166 -18.59 4.53 -4.65
N GLY A 167 -17.57 4.71 -5.45
CA GLY A 167 -17.57 5.60 -6.61
C GLY A 167 -17.63 4.78 -7.89
N LEU A 168 -18.58 5.09 -8.78
CA LEU A 168 -18.74 4.44 -10.08
C LEU A 168 -18.54 5.48 -11.18
N ALA A 169 -17.68 5.16 -12.17
CA ALA A 169 -17.34 6.08 -13.26
C ALA A 169 -16.70 5.34 -14.44
N PRO A 170 -16.59 5.96 -15.64
CA PRO A 170 -16.03 5.33 -16.84
C PRO A 170 -14.53 5.01 -16.75
N THR A 171 -13.79 5.60 -15.82
CA THR A 171 -12.35 5.39 -15.64
C THR A 171 -11.98 5.20 -14.18
N LYS A 172 -10.83 4.61 -13.90
CA LYS A 172 -10.33 4.43 -12.54
C LYS A 172 -10.14 5.77 -11.80
N LEU A 173 -9.60 6.79 -12.48
CA LEU A 173 -9.42 8.11 -11.91
C LEU A 173 -10.75 8.77 -11.54
N LEU A 174 -11.73 8.73 -12.45
CA LEU A 174 -13.07 9.26 -12.18
C LEU A 174 -13.79 8.47 -11.09
N ALA A 175 -13.59 7.15 -10.99
CA ALA A 175 -14.11 6.34 -9.88
C ALA A 175 -13.53 6.77 -8.53
N LYS A 176 -12.24 7.18 -8.48
CA LYS A 176 -11.64 7.79 -7.26
C LYS A 176 -12.24 9.15 -6.94
N VAL A 177 -12.50 9.98 -7.94
CA VAL A 177 -13.20 11.27 -7.76
C VAL A 177 -14.59 11.02 -7.19
N ALA A 178 -15.38 10.12 -7.82
CA ALA A 178 -16.71 9.75 -7.36
C ALA A 178 -16.71 9.20 -5.92
N ASN A 179 -15.76 8.34 -5.58
CA ASN A 179 -15.61 7.80 -4.22
C ASN A 179 -15.32 8.89 -3.19
N LYS A 180 -14.43 9.84 -3.52
CA LYS A 180 -14.14 10.98 -2.63
C LYS A 180 -15.36 11.87 -2.40
N MET A 181 -16.21 12.05 -3.43
CA MET A 181 -17.50 12.72 -3.31
C MET A 181 -18.48 11.91 -2.45
N ALA A 182 -18.55 10.58 -2.64
CA ALA A 182 -19.41 9.70 -1.86
C ALA A 182 -19.14 9.77 -0.35
N LYS A 183 -17.85 9.89 0.04
CA LYS A 183 -17.44 10.09 1.45
C LYS A 183 -17.95 11.41 2.07
N LYS A 184 -18.26 12.40 1.24
CA LYS A 184 -18.71 13.75 1.65
C LYS A 184 -20.20 13.96 1.35
N SER A 185 -20.88 12.98 0.75
CA SER A 185 -22.26 13.15 0.29
C SER A 185 -23.24 13.41 1.43
N PRO A 186 -24.09 14.42 1.32
CA PRO A 186 -25.09 14.77 2.35
C PRO A 186 -26.14 13.68 2.57
N ASP A 187 -26.49 12.94 1.53
CA ASP A 187 -27.52 11.90 1.56
C ASP A 187 -27.06 10.62 2.30
N LYS A 188 -25.77 10.56 2.66
CA LYS A 188 -25.16 9.43 3.36
C LYS A 188 -25.37 8.06 2.69
N SER A 189 -25.72 8.05 1.40
CA SER A 189 -25.87 6.81 0.63
C SER A 189 -24.55 6.03 0.51
N GLY A 190 -23.43 6.74 0.63
CA GLY A 190 -22.09 6.21 0.40
C GLY A 190 -21.83 5.87 -1.07
N VAL A 191 -22.66 6.33 -2.01
CA VAL A 191 -22.55 6.03 -3.45
C VAL A 191 -22.61 7.30 -4.28
N VAL A 192 -21.67 7.44 -5.22
CA VAL A 192 -21.72 8.44 -6.29
C VAL A 192 -21.47 7.75 -7.63
N VAL A 193 -22.32 8.05 -8.61
CA VAL A 193 -22.22 7.52 -9.97
C VAL A 193 -22.02 8.68 -10.95
N LEU A 194 -20.94 8.64 -11.70
CA LEU A 194 -20.59 9.57 -12.77
C LEU A 194 -20.68 8.82 -14.10
N GLN A 195 -21.83 8.90 -14.76
CA GLN A 195 -22.13 8.12 -15.98
C GLN A 195 -22.40 8.97 -17.21
N THR A 196 -22.48 10.29 -17.05
CA THR A 196 -22.67 11.24 -18.14
C THR A 196 -21.62 12.34 -18.10
N ASP A 197 -21.33 12.94 -19.26
CA ASP A 197 -20.38 14.05 -19.37
C ASP A 197 -20.75 15.24 -18.51
N ALA A 198 -22.04 15.52 -18.40
CA ALA A 198 -22.53 16.62 -17.55
C ALA A 198 -22.21 16.34 -16.06
N GLN A 199 -22.42 15.12 -15.58
CA GLN A 199 -22.10 14.73 -14.22
C GLN A 199 -20.59 14.74 -13.97
N ILE A 200 -19.77 14.26 -14.93
CA ILE A 200 -18.32 14.31 -14.84
C ILE A 200 -17.83 15.73 -14.76
N ARG A 201 -18.27 16.63 -15.67
CA ARG A 201 -17.88 18.04 -15.65
C ARG A 201 -18.25 18.72 -14.34
N ALA A 202 -19.47 18.53 -13.86
CA ALA A 202 -19.92 19.08 -12.58
C ALA A 202 -19.07 18.55 -11.41
N ALA A 203 -18.72 17.27 -11.40
CA ALA A 203 -17.87 16.69 -10.38
C ALA A 203 -16.44 17.23 -10.38
N LEU A 204 -15.88 17.53 -11.56
CA LEU A 204 -14.51 18.03 -11.72
C LEU A 204 -14.39 19.53 -11.45
N GLN A 205 -15.50 20.29 -11.57
CA GLN A 205 -15.52 21.75 -11.46
C GLN A 205 -15.03 22.23 -10.07
N ASP A 206 -15.48 21.56 -9.01
CA ASP A 206 -15.16 21.93 -7.63
C ASP A 206 -14.14 20.98 -6.99
N PHE A 207 -13.59 20.02 -7.77
CA PHE A 207 -12.65 19.05 -7.25
C PHE A 207 -11.23 19.62 -7.31
N PRO A 208 -10.53 19.82 -6.15
CA PRO A 208 -9.18 20.36 -6.14
C PRO A 208 -8.20 19.48 -6.93
N VAL A 209 -7.38 20.09 -7.78
CA VAL A 209 -6.41 19.35 -8.61
C VAL A 209 -5.38 18.61 -7.77
N GLU A 210 -5.01 19.14 -6.60
CA GLU A 210 -4.10 18.53 -5.65
C GLU A 210 -4.63 17.24 -5.01
N ASP A 211 -5.94 17.06 -5.05
CA ASP A 211 -6.65 15.89 -4.54
C ASP A 211 -6.77 14.76 -5.57
N LEU A 212 -6.37 14.99 -6.82
CA LEU A 212 -6.38 13.98 -7.87
C LEU A 212 -5.34 12.89 -7.61
N TRP A 213 -5.76 11.66 -7.83
CA TRP A 213 -4.84 10.53 -7.84
C TRP A 213 -3.72 10.74 -8.87
N GLY A 214 -2.46 10.67 -8.42
CA GLY A 214 -1.28 10.89 -9.25
C GLY A 214 -0.76 12.33 -9.27
N ILE A 215 -1.47 13.29 -8.67
CA ILE A 215 -0.98 14.65 -8.48
C ILE A 215 -0.40 14.76 -7.06
N GLY A 216 0.92 14.85 -6.97
CA GLY A 216 1.61 15.08 -5.70
C GLY A 216 1.88 16.57 -5.45
N PRO A 217 2.40 16.96 -4.26
CA PRO A 217 2.61 18.37 -3.89
C PRO A 217 3.45 19.17 -4.89
N ALA A 218 4.44 18.52 -5.53
CA ALA A 218 5.26 19.20 -6.55
C ALA A 218 4.45 19.56 -7.80
N TYR A 219 3.61 18.63 -8.29
CA TYR A 219 2.72 18.90 -9.41
C TYR A 219 1.61 19.88 -9.03
N ALA A 220 1.03 19.79 -7.85
CA ALA A 220 0.03 20.76 -7.39
C ALA A 220 0.59 22.19 -7.39
N LYS A 221 1.81 22.37 -6.86
CA LYS A 221 2.52 23.66 -6.91
C LYS A 221 2.82 24.12 -8.34
N PHE A 222 3.23 23.20 -9.22
CA PHE A 222 3.48 23.52 -10.63
C PHE A 222 2.21 23.97 -11.32
N LEU A 223 1.10 23.25 -11.18
CA LEU A 223 -0.20 23.54 -11.77
C LEU A 223 -0.77 24.88 -11.28
N SER A 224 -0.63 25.19 -9.99
CA SER A 224 -1.05 26.47 -9.44
C SER A 224 -0.32 27.67 -10.07
N GLY A 225 0.94 27.49 -10.49
CA GLY A 225 1.69 28.49 -11.25
C GLY A 225 1.11 28.78 -12.65
N TRP A 226 0.27 27.88 -13.17
CA TRP A 226 -0.46 28.00 -14.43
C TRP A 226 -1.95 28.33 -14.23
N ASN A 227 -2.35 28.72 -13.02
CA ASN A 227 -3.75 28.96 -12.63
C ASN A 227 -4.68 27.75 -12.82
N ILE A 228 -4.16 26.53 -12.69
CA ILE A 228 -4.89 25.28 -12.73
C ILE A 228 -5.11 24.82 -11.30
N TYR A 229 -6.32 25.03 -10.77
CA TYR A 229 -6.68 24.75 -9.37
C TYR A 229 -7.65 23.59 -9.22
N THR A 230 -8.46 23.33 -10.26
CA THR A 230 -9.47 22.27 -10.25
C THR A 230 -9.12 21.13 -11.21
N ALA A 231 -9.75 19.99 -11.00
CA ALA A 231 -9.64 18.86 -11.91
C ALA A 231 -10.19 19.21 -13.31
N LEU A 232 -11.21 20.05 -13.38
CA LEU A 232 -11.76 20.55 -14.64
C LEU A 232 -10.76 21.45 -15.38
N ASP A 233 -10.07 22.37 -14.66
CA ASP A 233 -9.05 23.22 -15.28
C ASP A 233 -7.97 22.37 -15.95
N LEU A 234 -7.53 21.28 -15.30
CA LEU A 234 -6.56 20.35 -15.88
C LEU A 234 -7.16 19.60 -17.08
N ALA A 235 -8.38 19.07 -16.98
CA ALA A 235 -9.04 18.35 -18.05
C ALA A 235 -9.28 19.21 -19.31
N MET A 236 -9.43 20.52 -19.13
CA MET A 236 -9.63 21.47 -20.24
C MET A 236 -8.33 21.94 -20.90
N GLN A 237 -7.15 21.60 -20.35
CA GLN A 237 -5.88 21.91 -21.01
C GLN A 237 -5.76 21.20 -22.35
N PRO A 238 -5.15 21.83 -23.36
CA PRO A 238 -4.86 21.15 -24.61
C PRO A 238 -3.87 20.01 -24.43
N GLU A 239 -4.02 18.93 -25.18
CA GLU A 239 -3.15 17.76 -25.10
C GLU A 239 -1.66 18.10 -25.28
N TYR A 240 -1.34 18.99 -26.23
CA TYR A 240 0.04 19.41 -26.47
C TYR A 240 0.65 20.08 -25.25
N TRP A 241 -0.14 20.86 -24.47
CA TRP A 241 0.32 21.50 -23.26
C TRP A 241 0.68 20.46 -22.19
N VAL A 242 -0.18 19.43 -22.03
CA VAL A 242 0.07 18.32 -21.09
C VAL A 242 1.32 17.54 -21.48
N LYS A 243 1.49 17.22 -22.78
CA LYS A 243 2.66 16.54 -23.30
C LYS A 243 3.97 17.30 -23.09
N GLN A 244 3.94 18.61 -23.23
CA GLN A 244 5.14 19.46 -23.07
C GLN A 244 5.51 19.71 -21.62
N ASN A 245 4.55 19.84 -20.74
CA ASN A 245 4.73 20.32 -19.38
C ASN A 245 4.65 19.24 -18.30
N MET A 246 4.15 18.05 -18.65
CA MET A 246 3.93 16.97 -17.71
C MET A 246 4.50 15.64 -18.23
N THR A 247 4.53 14.60 -17.39
CA THR A 247 5.02 13.27 -17.78
C THR A 247 3.98 12.48 -18.56
N VAL A 248 4.41 11.37 -19.20
CA VAL A 248 3.52 10.39 -19.85
C VAL A 248 2.45 9.86 -18.90
N GLN A 249 2.79 9.66 -17.62
CA GLN A 249 1.80 9.23 -16.62
C GLN A 249 0.72 10.30 -16.40
N SER A 250 1.10 11.57 -16.37
CA SER A 250 0.15 12.68 -16.25
C SER A 250 -0.72 12.85 -17.49
N GLN A 251 -0.18 12.54 -18.68
CA GLN A 251 -0.98 12.51 -19.89
C GLN A 251 -2.07 11.42 -19.83
N ARG A 252 -1.74 10.22 -19.30
CA ARG A 252 -2.75 9.17 -19.06
C ARG A 252 -3.83 9.65 -18.08
N LEU A 253 -3.45 10.34 -17.01
CA LEU A 253 -4.42 10.92 -16.07
C LEU A 253 -5.33 11.96 -16.73
N TRP A 254 -4.78 12.77 -17.63
CA TRP A 254 -5.56 13.74 -18.40
C TRP A 254 -6.61 13.05 -19.29
N TYR A 255 -6.27 11.95 -19.98
CA TYR A 255 -7.23 11.14 -20.71
C TYR A 255 -8.28 10.51 -19.79
N GLU A 256 -7.87 9.97 -18.64
CA GLU A 256 -8.78 9.40 -17.64
C GLU A 256 -9.81 10.43 -17.15
N LEU A 257 -9.42 11.68 -16.91
CA LEU A 257 -10.35 12.77 -16.54
C LEU A 257 -11.39 13.06 -17.63
N ARG A 258 -11.07 12.76 -18.87
CA ARG A 258 -11.94 12.96 -20.04
C ARG A 258 -12.77 11.74 -20.40
N GLY A 259 -12.78 10.72 -19.54
CA GLY A 259 -13.56 9.50 -19.72
C GLY A 259 -12.88 8.43 -20.58
N VAL A 260 -11.63 8.64 -21.00
CA VAL A 260 -10.87 7.65 -21.80
C VAL A 260 -10.01 6.81 -20.83
N SER A 261 -10.34 5.53 -20.70
CA SER A 261 -9.63 4.62 -19.79
C SER A 261 -8.24 4.28 -20.36
N CYS A 262 -7.19 4.67 -19.62
CA CYS A 262 -5.78 4.42 -19.96
C CYS A 262 -5.06 3.57 -18.91
N VAL A 263 -5.72 3.27 -17.80
CA VAL A 263 -5.16 2.46 -16.71
C VAL A 263 -5.92 1.12 -16.68
N PRO A 264 -5.32 0.04 -17.17
CA PRO A 264 -5.99 -1.27 -17.24
C PRO A 264 -6.24 -1.82 -15.83
N MET A 265 -7.13 -2.82 -15.73
CA MET A 265 -7.30 -3.62 -14.52
C MET A 265 -6.12 -4.57 -14.36
N GLU A 266 -5.51 -4.59 -13.19
CA GLU A 266 -4.46 -5.54 -12.82
C GLU A 266 -5.08 -6.76 -12.10
N GLU A 267 -5.57 -7.73 -12.88
CA GLU A 267 -6.16 -8.97 -12.35
C GLU A 267 -5.12 -9.84 -11.64
N ILE A 268 -3.90 -9.87 -12.17
CA ILE A 268 -2.76 -10.58 -11.63
C ILE A 268 -1.70 -9.53 -11.27
N PRO A 269 -1.31 -9.43 -9.98
CA PRO A 269 -0.24 -8.52 -9.60
C PRO A 269 1.04 -8.80 -10.43
N PRO A 270 1.71 -7.77 -10.93
CA PRO A 270 2.95 -7.95 -11.68
C PRO A 270 4.03 -8.58 -10.79
N ASP A 271 4.97 -9.27 -11.41
CA ASP A 271 6.09 -9.88 -10.73
C ASP A 271 6.86 -8.85 -9.89
N LYS A 272 7.22 -9.24 -8.69
CA LYS A 272 7.99 -8.37 -7.79
C LYS A 272 9.36 -8.09 -8.36
N LYS A 273 9.69 -6.82 -8.57
CA LYS A 273 11.04 -6.40 -9.03
C LYS A 273 12.05 -6.37 -7.89
N HIS A 274 11.59 -6.21 -6.65
CA HIS A 274 12.41 -6.18 -5.44
C HIS A 274 11.59 -6.53 -4.20
N ILE A 275 12.28 -6.95 -3.14
CA ILE A 275 11.68 -7.15 -1.80
C ILE A 275 12.48 -6.33 -0.81
N CYS A 276 11.83 -5.38 -0.14
CA CYS A 276 12.45 -4.55 0.89
C CYS A 276 11.91 -4.89 2.28
N THR A 277 12.80 -4.90 3.25
CA THR A 277 12.46 -4.94 4.68
C THR A 277 13.24 -3.84 5.39
N SER A 278 12.53 -2.92 6.00
CA SER A 278 13.13 -1.79 6.71
C SER A 278 12.30 -1.40 7.93
N ARG A 279 12.92 -0.73 8.88
CA ARG A 279 12.22 -0.19 10.04
C ARG A 279 12.91 1.09 10.53
N SER A 280 12.09 2.05 10.93
CA SER A 280 12.57 3.18 11.73
C SER A 280 12.69 2.76 13.18
N PHE A 281 13.78 3.14 13.83
CA PHE A 281 13.98 2.91 15.26
C PHE A 281 13.06 3.84 16.07
N ALA A 282 12.58 3.39 17.23
CA ALA A 282 11.80 4.23 18.15
C ALA A 282 12.64 5.46 18.60
N LYS A 283 13.87 5.21 19.00
CA LYS A 283 14.91 6.24 19.26
C LYS A 283 16.02 6.08 18.23
N THR A 284 16.75 7.16 17.95
CA THR A 284 17.96 7.09 17.09
C THR A 284 19.02 6.22 17.73
N ILE A 285 19.78 5.49 16.92
CA ILE A 285 20.83 4.54 17.34
C ILE A 285 22.13 4.93 16.65
N ASP A 286 23.22 4.95 17.40
CA ASP A 286 24.59 5.13 16.93
C ASP A 286 25.49 3.91 17.18
N ASP A 287 24.98 2.93 17.91
CA ASP A 287 25.64 1.66 18.22
C ASP A 287 25.69 0.75 16.97
N PHE A 288 26.91 0.41 16.54
CA PHE A 288 27.13 -0.43 15.37
C PHE A 288 26.57 -1.85 15.55
N ASP A 289 26.70 -2.45 16.73
CA ASP A 289 26.27 -3.83 16.97
C ASP A 289 24.72 -3.95 16.95
N LEU A 290 24.02 -2.95 17.47
CA LEU A 290 22.56 -2.89 17.37
C LEU A 290 22.12 -2.71 15.91
N ILE A 291 22.79 -1.86 15.15
CA ILE A 291 22.48 -1.67 13.72
C ILE A 291 22.80 -2.96 12.93
N LEU A 292 23.89 -3.64 13.23
CA LEU A 292 24.26 -4.92 12.62
C LEU A 292 23.17 -5.97 12.84
N LYS A 293 22.68 -6.12 14.07
CA LYS A 293 21.57 -7.03 14.40
C LYS A 293 20.29 -6.65 13.65
N ALA A 294 19.97 -5.36 13.56
CA ALA A 294 18.80 -4.88 12.82
C ALA A 294 18.91 -5.21 11.32
N VAL A 295 20.05 -4.97 10.69
CA VAL A 295 20.32 -5.32 9.28
C VAL A 295 20.22 -6.83 9.07
N SER A 296 20.78 -7.64 9.99
CA SER A 296 20.68 -9.10 9.95
C SER A 296 19.23 -9.59 10.01
N ASN A 297 18.40 -9.00 10.89
CA ASN A 297 16.97 -9.28 10.98
C ASN A 297 16.21 -8.92 9.69
N HIS A 298 16.54 -7.78 9.07
CA HIS A 298 15.95 -7.37 7.80
C HIS A 298 16.36 -8.29 6.66
N ALA A 299 17.65 -8.64 6.58
CA ALA A 299 18.20 -9.55 5.57
C ALA A 299 17.56 -10.95 5.64
N THR A 300 17.43 -11.49 6.85
CA THR A 300 16.75 -12.79 7.09
C THR A 300 15.28 -12.73 6.67
N SER A 301 14.60 -11.61 6.97
CA SER A 301 13.21 -11.41 6.56
C SER A 301 13.06 -11.30 5.04
N CYS A 302 13.99 -10.67 4.34
CA CYS A 302 14.02 -10.63 2.87
C CYS A 302 14.22 -12.05 2.30
N ALA A 303 15.17 -12.81 2.84
CA ALA A 303 15.44 -14.19 2.44
C ALA A 303 14.21 -15.11 2.62
N TYR A 304 13.51 -14.99 3.74
CA TYR A 304 12.25 -15.72 3.98
C TYR A 304 11.18 -15.39 2.94
N LYS A 305 11.00 -14.09 2.63
CA LYS A 305 10.02 -13.65 1.62
C LYS A 305 10.38 -14.14 0.22
N LEU A 306 11.67 -14.14 -0.17
CA LEU A 306 12.13 -14.73 -1.43
C LEU A 306 11.71 -16.19 -1.53
N ARG A 307 12.01 -17.00 -0.52
CA ARG A 307 11.64 -18.43 -0.52
C ARG A 307 10.14 -18.66 -0.54
N LYS A 308 9.37 -17.84 0.20
CA LYS A 308 7.90 -17.90 0.19
C LYS A 308 7.33 -17.63 -1.21
N ASP A 309 7.93 -16.70 -1.94
CA ASP A 309 7.51 -16.32 -3.29
C ASP A 309 8.21 -17.16 -4.39
N LYS A 310 9.04 -18.16 -4.02
CA LYS A 310 9.85 -19.01 -4.92
C LYS A 310 10.76 -18.20 -5.85
N LEU A 311 11.43 -17.21 -5.28
CA LEU A 311 12.35 -16.30 -5.97
C LEU A 311 13.77 -16.41 -5.42
N ASN A 312 14.74 -16.04 -6.24
CA ASN A 312 16.13 -15.76 -5.88
C ASN A 312 16.44 -14.29 -6.17
N CYS A 313 17.51 -13.75 -5.58
CA CYS A 313 18.03 -12.43 -5.91
C CYS A 313 19.49 -12.50 -6.37
N THR A 314 19.96 -11.49 -7.11
CA THR A 314 21.33 -11.37 -7.57
C THR A 314 22.09 -10.26 -6.85
N ALA A 315 21.40 -9.38 -6.13
CA ALA A 315 22.05 -8.31 -5.38
C ALA A 315 21.25 -7.92 -4.12
N VAL A 316 22.00 -7.41 -3.15
CA VAL A 316 21.48 -6.90 -1.87
C VAL A 316 21.82 -5.43 -1.73
N VAL A 317 20.84 -4.61 -1.46
CA VAL A 317 21.00 -3.20 -1.13
C VAL A 317 20.85 -3.03 0.37
N VAL A 318 21.78 -2.32 0.99
CA VAL A 318 21.70 -1.94 2.42
C VAL A 318 21.68 -0.43 2.51
N PHE A 319 20.84 0.13 3.35
CA PHE A 319 20.77 1.57 3.54
C PHE A 319 20.68 1.98 5.00
N LEU A 320 21.23 3.15 5.29
CA LEU A 320 21.21 3.83 6.59
C LEU A 320 20.75 5.27 6.42
N GLN A 321 19.84 5.73 7.30
CA GLN A 321 19.31 7.08 7.25
C GLN A 321 19.20 7.67 8.65
N THR A 322 19.60 8.95 8.78
CA THR A 322 19.30 9.78 9.95
C THR A 322 17.87 10.30 9.89
N ASP A 323 17.43 11.02 10.91
CA ASP A 323 16.08 11.62 10.94
C ASP A 323 16.08 12.94 10.17
N LYS A 324 15.52 12.93 8.95
CA LYS A 324 15.44 14.11 8.09
C LYS A 324 14.63 15.28 8.67
N PHE A 325 13.80 15.02 9.69
CA PHE A 325 13.01 16.05 10.36
C PHE A 325 13.75 16.74 11.50
N ARG A 326 14.90 16.20 11.91
CA ARG A 326 15.80 16.80 12.91
C ARG A 326 16.95 17.51 12.22
N THR A 327 16.65 18.67 11.65
CA THR A 327 17.61 19.47 10.86
C THR A 327 18.80 19.98 11.68
N GLU A 328 18.66 20.04 13.00
CA GLU A 328 19.74 20.40 13.94
C GLU A 328 20.82 19.31 14.08
N GLN A 329 20.53 18.08 13.68
CA GLN A 329 21.48 16.97 13.75
C GLN A 329 22.22 16.79 12.42
N LYS A 330 23.43 16.25 12.50
CA LYS A 330 24.19 15.86 11.29
C LYS A 330 23.37 14.87 10.45
N GLN A 331 23.14 15.22 9.20
CA GLN A 331 22.37 14.40 8.27
C GLN A 331 23.27 13.42 7.53
N TYR A 332 22.79 12.18 7.40
CA TYR A 332 23.41 11.12 6.63
C TYR A 332 22.33 10.23 6.01
N ASN A 333 22.43 10.06 4.71
CA ASN A 333 21.58 9.14 3.94
C ASN A 333 22.49 8.46 2.92
N ASN A 334 22.69 7.16 3.06
CA ASN A 334 23.54 6.40 2.15
C ASN A 334 23.01 4.98 1.99
N ASP A 335 23.24 4.43 0.80
CA ASP A 335 22.96 3.05 0.45
C ASP A 335 24.09 2.47 -0.38
N ILE A 336 24.15 1.15 -0.44
CA ILE A 336 25.10 0.41 -1.24
C ILE A 336 24.50 -0.87 -1.79
N VAL A 337 24.83 -1.15 -3.05
CA VAL A 337 24.47 -2.41 -3.72
C VAL A 337 25.65 -3.37 -3.62
N ILE A 338 25.42 -4.56 -3.09
CA ILE A 338 26.39 -5.67 -3.05
C ILE A 338 25.87 -6.79 -3.94
N LYS A 339 26.57 -7.09 -5.02
CA LYS A 339 26.24 -8.20 -5.91
C LYS A 339 26.55 -9.54 -5.26
N LEU A 340 25.74 -10.54 -5.54
CA LEU A 340 26.01 -11.93 -5.20
C LEU A 340 26.83 -12.57 -6.33
N ASP A 341 27.69 -13.49 -5.98
CA ASP A 341 28.46 -14.25 -6.97
C ASP A 341 27.58 -15.26 -7.73
N VAL A 342 26.56 -15.75 -7.03
CA VAL A 342 25.50 -16.65 -7.57
C VAL A 342 24.18 -16.23 -6.96
N TYR A 343 23.08 -16.31 -7.73
CA TYR A 343 21.77 -15.97 -7.16
C TYR A 343 21.42 -16.88 -5.99
N SER A 344 20.74 -16.31 -5.00
CA SER A 344 20.42 -17.03 -3.78
C SER A 344 19.18 -16.49 -3.10
N ASN A 345 18.50 -17.37 -2.36
CA ASN A 345 17.51 -17.02 -1.34
C ASN A 345 17.91 -17.55 0.05
N ALA A 346 19.15 -18.02 0.18
CA ALA A 346 19.68 -18.54 1.43
C ALA A 346 19.94 -17.40 2.43
N ALA A 347 19.39 -17.53 3.64
CA ALA A 347 19.46 -16.50 4.66
C ALA A 347 20.93 -16.14 5.03
N ARG A 348 21.81 -17.12 5.15
CA ARG A 348 23.23 -16.87 5.51
C ARG A 348 23.95 -16.07 4.45
N VAL A 349 23.71 -16.36 3.16
CA VAL A 349 24.32 -15.63 2.03
C VAL A 349 23.86 -14.19 2.03
N ILE A 350 22.53 -13.94 2.10
CA ILE A 350 21.96 -12.60 2.07
C ILE A 350 22.40 -11.79 3.29
N VAL A 351 22.42 -12.38 4.49
CA VAL A 351 22.90 -11.73 5.71
C VAL A 351 24.38 -11.37 5.59
N SER A 352 25.24 -12.29 5.10
CA SER A 352 26.66 -12.02 4.92
C SER A 352 26.90 -10.82 3.98
N LYS A 353 26.22 -10.78 2.82
CA LYS A 353 26.33 -9.66 1.86
C LYS A 353 25.75 -8.37 2.41
N ALA A 354 24.64 -8.44 3.17
CA ALA A 354 24.10 -7.26 3.84
C ALA A 354 25.06 -6.67 4.88
N LEU A 355 25.73 -7.52 5.66
CA LEU A 355 26.73 -7.07 6.64
C LEU A 355 28.02 -6.54 5.98
N GLU A 356 28.42 -7.09 4.83
CA GLU A 356 29.48 -6.52 4.01
C GLU A 356 29.14 -5.09 3.59
N GLY A 357 27.92 -4.87 3.08
CA GLY A 357 27.42 -3.55 2.70
C GLY A 357 27.34 -2.59 3.88
N LEU A 358 26.81 -3.05 5.02
CA LEU A 358 26.71 -2.23 6.23
C LEU A 358 28.09 -1.69 6.67
N ARG A 359 29.14 -2.54 6.70
CA ARG A 359 30.49 -2.12 7.08
C ARG A 359 31.06 -1.02 6.17
N LYS A 360 30.68 -1.02 4.88
CA LYS A 360 31.12 0.01 3.91
C LYS A 360 30.45 1.36 4.11
N ILE A 361 29.17 1.38 4.52
CA ILE A 361 28.39 2.62 4.64
C ILE A 361 28.26 3.15 6.07
N TYR A 362 28.53 2.33 7.09
CA TYR A 362 28.43 2.81 8.46
C TYR A 362 29.47 3.88 8.77
N ARG A 363 29.05 4.94 9.43
CA ARG A 363 29.93 6.01 9.93
C ARG A 363 29.61 6.30 11.39
N LYS A 364 30.61 6.26 12.24
CA LYS A 364 30.50 6.61 13.65
C LYS A 364 30.15 8.09 13.84
N GLY A 365 29.32 8.39 14.84
CA GLY A 365 28.95 9.76 15.21
C GLY A 365 27.72 10.31 14.48
N TYR A 366 26.95 9.45 13.82
CA TYR A 366 25.64 9.77 13.28
C TYR A 366 24.53 9.06 14.07
N ALA A 367 23.45 9.77 14.34
CA ALA A 367 22.27 9.23 15.01
C ALA A 367 21.29 8.64 13.98
N TYR A 368 21.40 7.35 13.70
CA TYR A 368 20.60 6.66 12.68
C TYR A 368 19.16 6.48 13.14
N LYS A 369 18.23 6.86 12.29
CA LYS A 369 16.78 6.73 12.51
C LYS A 369 16.19 5.52 11.82
N LYS A 370 16.75 5.11 10.66
CA LYS A 370 16.20 4.04 9.84
C LYS A 370 17.31 3.22 9.19
N THR A 371 17.10 1.90 9.17
CA THR A 371 17.90 0.99 8.36
C THR A 371 17.00 0.00 7.62
N GLY A 372 17.50 -0.57 6.55
CA GLY A 372 16.81 -1.61 5.81
C GLY A 372 17.72 -2.37 4.86
N VAL A 373 17.16 -3.49 4.40
CA VAL A 373 17.73 -4.35 3.38
C VAL A 373 16.71 -4.49 2.27
N MET A 374 17.16 -4.38 1.04
CA MET A 374 16.35 -4.65 -0.15
C MET A 374 17.11 -5.66 -1.03
N VAL A 375 16.43 -6.68 -1.48
CA VAL A 375 16.94 -7.64 -2.46
C VAL A 375 16.35 -7.29 -3.81
N ILE A 376 17.19 -7.24 -4.82
CA ILE A 376 16.86 -6.76 -6.18
C ILE A 376 17.26 -7.77 -7.24
N ASP A 377 16.86 -7.50 -8.48
CA ASP A 377 17.09 -8.36 -9.64
C ASP A 377 16.62 -9.78 -9.37
N LEU A 378 15.29 -9.86 -9.12
CA LEU A 378 14.64 -11.10 -8.72
C LEU A 378 14.43 -12.01 -9.93
N ILE A 379 14.71 -13.30 -9.74
CA ILE A 379 14.50 -14.35 -10.73
C ILE A 379 13.72 -15.52 -10.10
N PRO A 380 12.88 -16.25 -10.86
CA PRO A 380 12.22 -17.45 -10.37
C PRO A 380 13.23 -18.51 -9.92
N GLU A 381 12.92 -19.23 -8.83
CA GLU A 381 13.77 -20.33 -8.33
C GLU A 381 13.99 -21.44 -9.37
N SER A 382 13.03 -21.61 -10.31
CA SER A 382 13.12 -22.56 -11.41
C SER A 382 14.15 -22.19 -12.50
N HIS A 383 14.56 -20.93 -12.59
CA HIS A 383 15.54 -20.44 -13.58
C HIS A 383 16.98 -20.56 -13.05
N GLN A 384 17.29 -21.58 -12.27
CA GLN A 384 18.65 -21.83 -11.82
C GLN A 384 19.53 -22.23 -13.01
N GLN A 385 20.34 -21.31 -13.48
CA GLN A 385 21.45 -21.63 -14.35
C GLN A 385 22.50 -22.33 -13.48
N THR A 386 22.67 -23.61 -13.66
CA THR A 386 23.77 -24.37 -13.04
C THR A 386 25.07 -23.72 -13.48
N ALA A 387 25.83 -23.15 -12.56
CA ALA A 387 27.12 -22.57 -12.87
C ALA A 387 28.03 -23.70 -13.36
N LEU A 388 28.20 -23.80 -14.66
CA LEU A 388 28.99 -24.84 -15.37
C LEU A 388 30.45 -24.94 -14.92
N LEU A 389 30.94 -24.02 -14.07
CA LEU A 389 32.35 -23.88 -13.72
C LEU A 389 32.69 -24.10 -12.23
N PHE A 390 31.70 -24.45 -11.35
CA PHE A 390 31.97 -24.54 -9.91
C PHE A 390 31.12 -25.61 -9.22
N GLU A 391 31.49 -26.89 -9.34
CA GLU A 391 30.82 -27.99 -8.64
C GLU A 391 30.80 -27.82 -7.10
N GLU A 392 31.87 -27.32 -6.50
CA GLU A 392 31.93 -27.04 -5.06
C GLU A 392 30.92 -25.98 -4.60
N LYS A 393 30.67 -24.93 -5.43
CA LYS A 393 29.67 -23.91 -5.10
C LYS A 393 28.24 -24.44 -5.18
N THR A 394 27.98 -25.38 -6.08
CA THR A 394 26.68 -26.01 -6.25
C THR A 394 26.30 -26.87 -5.04
N HIS A 395 27.22 -27.65 -4.51
CA HIS A 395 27.02 -28.47 -3.31
C HIS A 395 26.70 -27.59 -2.08
N ASN A 396 27.43 -26.50 -1.89
CA ASN A 396 27.17 -25.54 -0.83
C ASN A 396 25.80 -24.88 -0.95
N MET A 397 25.31 -24.61 -2.17
CA MET A 397 23.98 -24.04 -2.39
C MET A 397 22.84 -25.00 -1.98
N GLU A 398 22.97 -26.30 -2.26
CA GLU A 398 21.98 -27.30 -1.83
C GLU A 398 21.91 -27.42 -0.30
N VAL A 399 23.05 -27.43 0.36
CA VAL A 399 23.12 -27.47 1.84
C VAL A 399 22.47 -26.23 2.44
N GLU A 400 22.77 -25.04 1.92
CA GLU A 400 22.17 -23.78 2.37
C GLU A 400 20.65 -23.73 2.12
N ALA A 401 20.18 -24.28 1.00
CA ALA A 401 18.74 -24.36 0.70
C ALA A 401 18.03 -25.31 1.68
N LYS A 402 18.61 -26.49 1.98
CA LYS A 402 18.08 -27.44 2.97
C LYS A 402 18.03 -26.83 4.36
N LEU A 403 19.11 -26.16 4.79
CA LEU A 403 19.18 -25.47 6.07
C LEU A 403 18.11 -24.38 6.17
N SER A 404 17.97 -23.56 5.15
CA SER A 404 16.98 -22.47 5.12
C SER A 404 15.54 -23.01 5.21
N LYS A 405 15.24 -24.11 4.50
CA LYS A 405 13.92 -24.78 4.59
C LYS A 405 13.65 -25.35 5.99
N ALA A 406 14.66 -25.95 6.63
CA ALA A 406 14.54 -26.45 8.00
C ALA A 406 14.27 -25.33 9.00
N LEU A 407 15.01 -24.19 8.91
CA LEU A 407 14.79 -23.00 9.73
C LEU A 407 13.38 -22.42 9.53
N ASP A 408 12.92 -22.32 8.28
CA ASP A 408 11.57 -21.84 7.98
C ASP A 408 10.49 -22.78 8.56
N SER A 409 10.67 -24.11 8.46
CA SER A 409 9.74 -25.09 9.01
C SER A 409 9.60 -24.95 10.53
N ILE A 410 10.70 -24.81 11.24
CA ILE A 410 10.70 -24.62 12.70
C ILE A 410 10.02 -23.29 13.08
N ASN A 411 10.40 -22.20 12.41
CA ASN A 411 9.87 -20.86 12.70
C ASN A 411 8.39 -20.72 12.30
N ASN A 412 7.92 -21.43 11.29
CA ASN A 412 6.51 -21.46 10.93
C ASN A 412 5.66 -22.26 11.92
N ARG A 413 6.23 -23.36 12.47
CA ARG A 413 5.52 -24.24 13.42
C ARG A 413 5.48 -23.69 14.85
N TYR A 414 6.60 -23.15 15.32
CA TYR A 414 6.78 -22.77 16.73
C TYR A 414 6.81 -21.25 16.97
N GLY A 415 6.62 -20.45 15.91
CA GLY A 415 6.64 -19.01 15.97
C GLY A 415 7.90 -18.39 15.38
N ARG A 416 7.75 -17.17 14.88
CA ARG A 416 8.87 -16.42 14.27
C ARG A 416 10.00 -16.23 15.28
N ASN A 417 11.24 -16.39 14.80
CA ASN A 417 12.46 -16.21 15.57
C ASN A 417 12.69 -17.28 16.66
N THR A 418 12.02 -18.43 16.62
CA THR A 418 12.34 -19.58 17.48
C THR A 418 13.78 -20.04 17.26
N VAL A 419 14.20 -20.11 15.99
CA VAL A 419 15.61 -20.33 15.62
C VAL A 419 16.09 -19.14 14.79
N GLN A 420 17.27 -18.62 15.14
CA GLN A 420 17.86 -17.43 14.53
C GLN A 420 19.31 -17.69 14.12
N LEU A 421 19.81 -16.92 13.14
CA LEU A 421 21.22 -16.84 12.84
C LEU A 421 21.95 -16.06 13.93
N GLY A 422 23.19 -16.44 14.28
CA GLY A 422 23.95 -15.80 15.35
C GLY A 422 24.21 -14.28 15.17
N ALA A 423 24.11 -13.76 13.92
CA ALA A 423 24.20 -12.33 13.64
C ALA A 423 22.89 -11.58 13.93
N GLN A 424 21.76 -12.26 14.14
CA GLN A 424 20.50 -11.65 14.49
C GLN A 424 20.47 -11.28 15.97
N GLY A 425 19.56 -10.40 16.36
CA GLY A 425 19.36 -10.04 17.75
C GLY A 425 17.90 -9.80 18.09
N ASN A 426 17.56 -10.06 19.33
CA ASN A 426 16.21 -9.86 19.86
C ASN A 426 16.19 -8.75 20.93
N ASP A 427 17.07 -7.77 20.78
CA ASP A 427 17.15 -6.62 21.70
C ASP A 427 15.84 -5.86 21.75
N LYS A 428 15.42 -5.44 22.94
CA LYS A 428 14.17 -4.67 23.15
C LYS A 428 14.07 -3.43 22.26
N GLN A 429 15.20 -2.79 21.96
CA GLN A 429 15.25 -1.60 21.10
C GLN A 429 14.94 -1.92 19.63
N LEU A 430 15.09 -3.17 19.20
CA LEU A 430 14.80 -3.65 17.85
C LEU A 430 13.39 -4.26 17.74
N GLN A 431 12.71 -4.47 18.86
CA GLN A 431 11.34 -4.99 18.87
C GLN A 431 10.35 -3.92 18.41
N LEU A 432 9.22 -4.38 17.90
CA LEU A 432 8.10 -3.51 17.56
C LEU A 432 7.48 -2.98 18.85
N ASN A 433 7.44 -1.66 19.00
CA ASN A 433 6.68 -1.06 20.08
C ASN A 433 5.19 -1.00 19.70
N ALA A 434 4.41 -1.93 20.22
CA ALA A 434 2.98 -2.06 19.97
C ALA A 434 2.25 -2.38 21.30
N PRO A 435 2.21 -1.43 22.26
CA PRO A 435 1.69 -1.68 23.62
C PRO A 435 0.18 -1.95 23.63
N ASN A 436 -0.57 -1.38 22.70
CA ASN A 436 -2.03 -1.44 22.63
C ASN A 436 -2.49 -2.27 21.42
N LEU A 437 -1.87 -3.45 21.24
CA LEU A 437 -2.26 -4.36 20.15
C LEU A 437 -3.60 -5.02 20.50
N CYS A 438 -4.57 -4.93 19.57
CA CYS A 438 -5.82 -5.66 19.72
C CYS A 438 -5.62 -7.17 19.49
N PRO A 439 -6.52 -8.02 20.01
CA PRO A 439 -6.56 -9.43 19.67
C PRO A 439 -6.70 -9.67 18.14
N CYS A 440 -6.25 -10.84 17.68
CA CYS A 440 -6.43 -11.28 16.29
C CYS A 440 -7.76 -12.07 16.17
N TYR A 441 -8.87 -11.39 16.39
CA TYR A 441 -10.22 -11.97 16.52
C TYR A 441 -10.61 -12.97 15.42
N THR A 442 -10.01 -12.89 14.24
CA THR A 442 -10.37 -13.70 13.06
C THR A 442 -9.29 -14.68 12.61
N THR A 443 -8.09 -14.65 13.21
CA THR A 443 -6.94 -15.42 12.74
C THR A 443 -6.29 -16.29 13.82
N ARG A 444 -6.66 -16.11 15.10
CA ARG A 444 -6.14 -16.90 16.23
C ARG A 444 -7.27 -17.45 17.07
N ILE A 445 -7.29 -18.74 17.29
CA ILE A 445 -8.34 -19.44 18.06
C ILE A 445 -8.39 -18.92 19.50
N GLU A 446 -7.24 -18.68 20.12
CA GLU A 446 -7.11 -18.14 21.48
C GLU A 446 -7.69 -16.75 21.66
N ASP A 447 -7.76 -15.96 20.58
CA ASP A 447 -8.25 -14.58 20.55
C ASP A 447 -9.74 -14.47 20.17
N ILE A 448 -10.41 -15.61 19.87
CA ILE A 448 -11.85 -15.61 19.58
C ILE A 448 -12.63 -15.18 20.80
N MET A 449 -13.61 -14.29 20.58
CA MET A 449 -14.51 -13.82 21.64
C MET A 449 -15.28 -14.98 22.28
N LYS A 450 -15.16 -15.12 23.59
CA LYS A 450 -15.95 -16.08 24.37
C LYS A 450 -17.26 -15.42 24.79
N ILE A 451 -18.36 -16.02 24.40
CA ILE A 451 -19.70 -15.59 24.85
C ILE A 451 -20.12 -16.52 25.97
N SER A 452 -20.37 -15.95 27.16
CA SER A 452 -21.03 -16.70 28.24
C SER A 452 -22.53 -16.67 27.98
N ILE A 453 -23.11 -17.83 27.78
CA ILE A 453 -24.56 -18.00 27.77
C ILE A 453 -24.93 -18.17 29.26
N GLY A 454 -25.50 -17.10 29.85
CA GLY A 454 -26.01 -17.11 31.22
C GLY A 454 -27.21 -17.98 31.37
#